data_1409f45348f41150f7d2358b9bae006e
#
_entry.id   1409f45348f41150f7d2358b9bae006e
#
_cell.length_a   1.000
_cell.length_b   1.000
_cell.length_c   1.000
_cell.angle_alpha   90.00
_cell.angle_beta   90.00
_cell.angle_gamma   90.00
#
_symmetry.space_group_name_H-M   'P 1'
#
loop_
_entity.id
_entity.type
_entity.pdbx_description
1 polymer ?
#
loop_
_entity_poly.entity_id
_entity_poly.type
_entity_poly.pdbx_seq_one_letter_code
_entity_poly.pdbx_strand_id
1 'polypeptide(L)'
;MSKESIFDCIEQRRSTRFYSADTLSLEELSYLLWATQGITGMNKNGLTLRTVPCSGATHTFETYLMIMRLEGIRQGIYRYLSVEHQLLFMFELDELEQKIDAITLDQPFVPNFARKASVLFAWSTTPYRSEWKYDISAHKKILIDVGHVCQNLYLASESIGAGACAIGIYDQKLIDEILALDGDEEFVIYLGAVGKKRE
;
A
#
# COMPACT_ATOMS: atom_id res chain seq x y z
N MET A 1 -10.94 14.59 -10.66
CA MET A 1 -9.49 14.28 -10.64
C MET A 1 -8.86 14.76 -11.95
N SER A 2 -7.77 15.52 -11.89
CA SER A 2 -6.91 15.77 -13.03
C SER A 2 -6.34 14.41 -13.50
N LYS A 3 -6.33 14.18 -14.80
CA LYS A 3 -5.82 12.92 -15.34
C LYS A 3 -4.58 13.25 -16.18
N GLU A 4 -3.43 13.23 -15.53
CA GLU A 4 -2.19 13.26 -16.28
C GLU A 4 -2.05 12.02 -17.15
N SER A 5 -1.34 12.13 -18.27
CA SER A 5 -1.11 11.00 -19.14
C SER A 5 -0.19 9.99 -18.45
N ILE A 6 -0.28 8.72 -18.82
CA ILE A 6 0.63 7.69 -18.31
C ILE A 6 2.09 8.01 -18.64
N PHE A 7 2.33 8.69 -19.77
CA PHE A 7 3.66 9.14 -20.16
C PHE A 7 4.22 10.13 -19.14
N ASP A 8 3.46 11.17 -18.79
CA ASP A 8 3.86 12.20 -17.83
C ASP A 8 4.09 11.59 -16.44
N CYS A 9 3.18 10.67 -16.02
CA CYS A 9 3.35 9.97 -14.75
C CYS A 9 4.64 9.17 -14.68
N ILE A 10 5.02 8.46 -15.75
CA ILE A 10 6.26 7.70 -15.81
C ILE A 10 7.48 8.64 -15.79
N GLU A 11 7.43 9.73 -16.57
CA GLU A 11 8.54 10.69 -16.69
C GLU A 11 8.77 11.45 -15.39
N GLN A 12 7.70 11.90 -14.71
CA GLN A 12 7.76 12.82 -13.57
C GLN A 12 7.83 12.11 -12.22
N ARG A 13 7.34 10.85 -12.12
CA ARG A 13 7.32 10.10 -10.87
C ARG A 13 8.69 10.11 -10.17
N ARG A 14 8.70 10.55 -8.92
CA ARG A 14 9.87 10.46 -8.01
C ARG A 14 9.43 9.85 -6.68
N SER A 15 10.38 9.29 -5.93
CA SER A 15 10.15 8.87 -4.54
C SER A 15 10.06 10.11 -3.66
N THR A 16 8.82 10.48 -3.32
CA THR A 16 8.50 11.69 -2.56
C THR A 16 8.59 11.41 -1.07
N ARG A 17 9.40 12.19 -0.37
CA ARG A 17 9.60 12.12 1.09
C ARG A 17 9.29 13.45 1.80
N PHE A 18 8.83 14.43 1.06
CA PHE A 18 8.44 15.74 1.56
C PHE A 18 6.98 15.99 1.20
N TYR A 19 6.13 15.93 2.23
CA TYR A 19 4.69 16.09 2.07
C TYR A 19 4.24 17.45 2.60
N SER A 20 3.20 18.01 1.99
CA SER A 20 2.50 19.18 2.50
C SER A 20 1.59 18.81 3.69
N ALA A 21 1.00 19.81 4.31
CA ALA A 21 -0.01 19.61 5.36
C ALA A 21 -1.38 19.21 4.79
N ASP A 22 -1.57 19.32 3.47
CA ASP A 22 -2.84 19.02 2.81
C ASP A 22 -3.18 17.53 2.95
N THR A 23 -4.46 17.24 3.08
CA THR A 23 -4.97 15.88 3.19
C THR A 23 -5.30 15.30 1.83
N LEU A 24 -5.23 13.98 1.73
CA LEU A 24 -5.88 13.27 0.63
C LEU A 24 -7.39 13.25 0.88
N SER A 25 -8.17 13.31 -0.18
CA SER A 25 -9.60 13.06 -0.11
C SER A 25 -9.90 11.56 -0.09
N LEU A 26 -11.10 11.18 0.35
CA LEU A 26 -11.56 9.79 0.31
C LEU A 26 -11.60 9.26 -1.15
N GLU A 27 -11.94 10.11 -2.10
CA GLU A 27 -11.98 9.77 -3.53
C GLU A 27 -10.59 9.46 -4.09
N GLU A 28 -9.59 10.24 -3.69
CA GLU A 28 -8.19 10.00 -4.04
C GLU A 28 -7.67 8.69 -3.43
N LEU A 29 -7.95 8.44 -2.15
CA LEU A 29 -7.59 7.16 -1.51
C LEU A 29 -8.29 5.98 -2.19
N SER A 30 -9.58 6.08 -2.49
CA SER A 30 -10.34 5.07 -3.21
C SER A 30 -9.70 4.73 -4.56
N TYR A 31 -9.27 5.75 -5.30
CA TYR A 31 -8.55 5.56 -6.56
C TYR A 31 -7.20 4.85 -6.37
N LEU A 32 -6.41 5.22 -5.36
CA LEU A 32 -5.13 4.57 -5.07
C LEU A 32 -5.31 3.09 -4.70
N LEU A 33 -6.33 2.78 -3.92
CA LEU A 33 -6.68 1.41 -3.55
C LEU A 33 -7.11 0.59 -4.76
N TRP A 34 -7.96 1.17 -5.60
CA TRP A 34 -8.36 0.53 -6.85
C TRP A 34 -7.16 0.31 -7.78
N ALA A 35 -6.29 1.30 -7.95
CA ALA A 35 -5.12 1.20 -8.82
C ALA A 35 -4.15 0.08 -8.39
N THR A 36 -4.06 -0.19 -7.09
CA THR A 36 -3.12 -1.17 -6.52
C THR A 36 -3.68 -2.57 -6.38
N GLN A 37 -4.98 -2.73 -6.03
CA GLN A 37 -5.58 -4.03 -5.72
C GLN A 37 -7.05 -4.15 -6.18
N GLY A 38 -7.55 -3.16 -6.94
CA GLY A 38 -8.93 -3.15 -7.41
C GLY A 38 -9.25 -4.31 -8.34
N ILE A 39 -10.50 -4.77 -8.28
CA ILE A 39 -11.02 -5.82 -9.14
C ILE A 39 -11.62 -5.18 -10.40
N THR A 40 -11.18 -5.64 -11.57
CA THR A 40 -11.67 -5.18 -12.87
C THR A 40 -12.66 -6.14 -13.52
N GLY A 41 -12.78 -7.33 -12.99
CA GLY A 41 -13.68 -8.35 -13.50
C GLY A 41 -13.41 -9.73 -12.92
N MET A 42 -14.05 -10.72 -13.51
CA MET A 42 -13.88 -12.14 -13.17
C MET A 42 -13.73 -12.95 -14.46
N ASN A 43 -12.83 -13.91 -14.45
CA ASN A 43 -12.67 -14.80 -15.59
C ASN A 43 -13.72 -15.93 -15.58
N LYS A 44 -13.72 -16.75 -16.64
CA LYS A 44 -14.68 -17.87 -16.81
C LYS A 44 -14.57 -18.94 -15.69
N ASN A 45 -13.46 -18.99 -14.98
CA ASN A 45 -13.21 -19.95 -13.90
C ASN A 45 -13.49 -19.35 -12.50
N GLY A 46 -14.09 -18.16 -12.43
CA GLY A 46 -14.40 -17.49 -11.17
C GLY A 46 -13.21 -16.80 -10.50
N LEU A 47 -12.05 -16.69 -11.16
CA LEU A 47 -10.89 -15.98 -10.64
C LEU A 47 -11.06 -14.47 -10.87
N THR A 48 -10.77 -13.67 -9.86
CA THR A 48 -10.78 -12.21 -9.98
C THR A 48 -9.65 -11.72 -10.87
N LEU A 49 -9.96 -10.72 -11.70
CA LEU A 49 -8.97 -9.96 -12.47
C LEU A 49 -8.74 -8.64 -11.75
N ARG A 50 -7.48 -8.33 -11.48
CA ARG A 50 -7.11 -7.10 -10.76
C ARG A 50 -6.43 -6.09 -11.69
N THR A 51 -6.33 -4.86 -11.21
CA THR A 51 -5.63 -3.75 -11.89
C THR A 51 -4.14 -3.99 -12.04
N VAL A 52 -3.56 -4.86 -11.23
CA VAL A 52 -2.15 -5.28 -11.29
C VAL A 52 -2.03 -6.72 -11.76
N PRO A 53 -0.99 -7.06 -12.53
CA PRO A 53 -0.70 -8.45 -12.86
C PRO A 53 -0.31 -9.22 -11.59
N CYS A 54 -0.69 -10.50 -11.56
CA CYS A 54 -0.32 -11.40 -10.47
C CYS A 54 0.00 -12.77 -11.04
N SER A 55 1.08 -13.36 -10.58
CA SER A 55 1.54 -14.68 -10.99
C SER A 55 0.45 -15.74 -10.77
N GLY A 56 -0.14 -16.21 -11.87
CA GLY A 56 -1.19 -17.23 -11.84
C GLY A 56 -2.50 -16.84 -11.15
N ALA A 57 -2.75 -15.56 -10.98
CA ALA A 57 -3.92 -14.99 -10.29
C ALA A 57 -4.10 -15.53 -8.84
N THR A 58 -3.01 -15.74 -8.13
CA THR A 58 -3.02 -16.28 -6.77
C THR A 58 -3.36 -15.23 -5.70
N HIS A 59 -3.18 -13.94 -6.03
CA HIS A 59 -3.58 -12.79 -5.20
C HIS A 59 -3.21 -12.94 -3.73
N THR A 60 -1.90 -13.04 -3.47
CA THR A 60 -1.36 -13.33 -2.13
C THR A 60 -1.44 -12.15 -1.16
N PHE A 61 -1.72 -10.93 -1.66
CA PHE A 61 -1.63 -9.71 -0.85
C PHE A 61 -2.96 -9.28 -0.24
N GLU A 62 -2.89 -8.87 1.02
CA GLU A 62 -3.86 -8.01 1.67
C GLU A 62 -3.29 -6.59 1.78
N THR A 63 -4.16 -5.60 1.91
CA THR A 63 -3.75 -4.21 2.03
C THR A 63 -4.26 -3.63 3.33
N TYR A 64 -3.34 -3.26 4.21
CA TYR A 64 -3.61 -2.52 5.42
C TYR A 64 -3.19 -1.06 5.24
N LEU A 65 -3.87 -0.18 5.93
CA LEU A 65 -3.61 1.26 5.90
C LEU A 65 -3.43 1.78 7.33
N MET A 66 -2.36 2.52 7.54
CA MET A 66 -2.22 3.39 8.70
C MET A 66 -2.58 4.81 8.24
N ILE A 67 -3.76 5.29 8.60
CA ILE A 67 -4.27 6.59 8.17
C ILE A 67 -3.93 7.63 9.23
N MET A 68 -3.04 8.56 8.88
CA MET A 68 -2.67 9.70 9.73
C MET A 68 -3.56 10.90 9.47
N ARG A 69 -3.83 11.19 8.17
CA ARG A 69 -4.58 12.37 7.77
C ARG A 69 -5.36 12.11 6.49
N LEU A 70 -6.66 11.97 6.60
CA LEU A 70 -7.56 11.81 5.46
C LEU A 70 -8.83 12.61 5.70
N GLU A 71 -9.33 13.27 4.67
CA GLU A 71 -10.55 14.05 4.78
C GLU A 71 -11.75 13.16 5.14
N GLY A 72 -12.45 13.51 6.23
CA GLY A 72 -13.68 12.83 6.66
C GLY A 72 -13.48 11.43 7.26
N ILE A 73 -12.24 10.96 7.39
CA ILE A 73 -11.91 9.65 7.96
C ILE A 73 -11.05 9.83 9.21
N ARG A 74 -11.42 9.17 10.30
CA ARG A 74 -10.64 9.21 11.54
C ARG A 74 -9.28 8.53 11.38
N GLN A 75 -8.33 8.97 12.16
CA GLN A 75 -7.01 8.35 12.29
C GLN A 75 -7.14 6.90 12.80
N GLY A 76 -6.29 6.00 12.31
CA GLY A 76 -6.29 4.61 12.79
C GLY A 76 -5.85 3.61 11.73
N ILE A 77 -6.06 2.33 12.06
CA ILE A 77 -5.71 1.19 11.24
C ILE A 77 -6.96 0.71 10.49
N TYR A 78 -6.76 0.47 9.21
CA TYR A 78 -7.82 0.02 8.30
C TYR A 78 -7.33 -1.16 7.46
N ARG A 79 -8.26 -2.02 7.04
CA ARG A 79 -8.03 -3.04 6.01
C ARG A 79 -8.87 -2.72 4.79
N TYR A 80 -8.29 -2.84 3.61
CA TYR A 80 -9.00 -2.71 2.36
C TYR A 80 -9.61 -4.03 1.94
N LEU A 81 -10.92 -4.03 1.72
CA LEU A 81 -11.70 -5.17 1.21
C LEU A 81 -11.85 -4.98 -0.31
N SER A 82 -11.00 -5.65 -1.07
CA SER A 82 -10.90 -5.42 -2.52
C SER A 82 -12.13 -5.88 -3.31
N VAL A 83 -12.86 -6.87 -2.82
CA VAL A 83 -14.08 -7.39 -3.46
C VAL A 83 -15.21 -6.38 -3.36
N GLU A 84 -15.42 -5.83 -2.18
CA GLU A 84 -16.46 -4.84 -1.88
C GLU A 84 -16.03 -3.43 -2.23
N HIS A 85 -14.76 -3.20 -2.49
CA HIS A 85 -14.12 -1.90 -2.61
C HIS A 85 -14.41 -0.99 -1.41
N GLN A 86 -14.20 -1.51 -0.21
CA GLN A 86 -14.52 -0.86 1.06
C GLN A 86 -13.32 -0.81 2.00
N LEU A 87 -13.36 0.15 2.93
CA LEU A 87 -12.43 0.22 4.06
C LEU A 87 -13.11 -0.35 5.30
N LEU A 88 -12.51 -1.36 5.89
CA LEU A 88 -12.85 -1.86 7.21
C LEU A 88 -11.97 -1.13 8.24
N PHE A 89 -12.62 -0.34 9.10
CA PHE A 89 -11.93 0.20 10.28
C PHE A 89 -11.64 -0.96 11.25
N MET A 90 -10.40 -1.09 11.66
CA MET A 90 -9.97 -2.12 12.60
C MET A 90 -9.92 -1.58 14.02
N PHE A 91 -9.06 -0.58 14.26
CA PHE A 91 -8.90 0.03 15.58
C PHE A 91 -8.15 1.36 15.50
N GLU A 92 -8.27 2.16 16.53
CA GLU A 92 -7.39 3.29 16.80
C GLU A 92 -6.07 2.78 17.39
N LEU A 93 -4.99 3.43 17.00
CA LEU A 93 -3.67 3.15 17.56
C LEU A 93 -3.14 4.42 18.23
N ASP A 94 -2.98 4.34 19.53
CA ASP A 94 -2.37 5.43 20.29
C ASP A 94 -0.95 5.70 19.79
N GLU A 95 -0.59 6.99 19.75
CA GLU A 95 0.74 7.40 19.28
C GLU A 95 1.10 6.90 17.89
N LEU A 96 0.12 6.86 16.97
CA LEU A 96 0.27 6.30 15.63
C LEU A 96 1.52 6.82 14.90
N GLU A 97 1.80 8.13 14.96
CA GLU A 97 2.95 8.73 14.30
C GLU A 97 4.28 8.19 14.85
N GLN A 98 4.39 8.04 16.17
CA GLN A 98 5.58 7.48 16.83
C GLN A 98 5.75 6.00 16.49
N LYS A 99 4.65 5.26 16.41
CA LYS A 99 4.67 3.86 15.96
C LYS A 99 5.15 3.73 14.53
N ILE A 100 4.71 4.64 13.63
CA ILE A 100 5.18 4.65 12.24
C ILE A 100 6.69 4.93 12.18
N ASP A 101 7.22 5.86 12.97
CA ASP A 101 8.67 6.11 13.03
C ASP A 101 9.43 4.85 13.49
N ALA A 102 8.94 4.17 14.52
CA ALA A 102 9.53 2.93 15.01
C ALA A 102 9.48 1.83 13.94
N ILE A 103 8.34 1.61 13.29
CA ILE A 103 8.18 0.66 12.20
C ILE A 103 9.16 0.95 11.05
N THR A 104 9.28 2.21 10.65
CA THR A 104 10.08 2.60 9.49
C THR A 104 11.57 2.82 9.82
N LEU A 105 11.99 2.50 11.06
CA LEU A 105 13.39 2.56 11.52
C LEU A 105 14.05 3.93 11.25
N ASP A 106 13.28 5.00 11.39
CA ASP A 106 13.74 6.38 11.25
C ASP A 106 14.64 6.63 10.04
N GLN A 107 14.16 6.23 8.88
CA GLN A 107 14.86 6.19 7.58
C GLN A 107 16.07 7.13 7.43
N PRO A 108 17.28 6.62 7.08
CA PRO A 108 18.55 7.30 7.29
C PRO A 108 18.74 8.60 6.48
N PHE A 109 18.06 8.76 5.34
CA PHE A 109 18.26 9.93 4.47
C PHE A 109 17.26 11.05 4.69
N VAL A 110 16.02 10.72 5.09
CA VAL A 110 14.97 11.69 5.42
C VAL A 110 14.20 11.13 6.62
N PRO A 111 14.68 11.44 7.83
CA PRO A 111 14.04 10.94 9.05
C PRO A 111 12.56 11.31 9.14
N ASN A 112 11.76 10.42 9.68
CA ASN A 112 10.36 10.66 10.02
C ASN A 112 9.46 11.07 8.83
N PHE A 113 9.86 10.76 7.58
CA PHE A 113 9.05 11.17 6.43
C PHE A 113 7.73 10.39 6.38
N ALA A 114 7.72 9.13 6.79
CA ALA A 114 6.55 8.26 6.69
C ALA A 114 5.38 8.77 7.55
N ARG A 115 5.64 9.23 8.78
CA ARG A 115 4.60 9.81 9.65
C ARG A 115 4.02 11.13 9.14
N LYS A 116 4.76 11.83 8.26
CA LYS A 116 4.30 13.08 7.62
C LYS A 116 3.44 12.83 6.38
N ALA A 117 3.37 11.61 5.91
CA ALA A 117 2.47 11.21 4.85
C ALA A 117 0.99 11.30 5.30
N SER A 118 0.07 11.21 4.38
CA SER A 118 -1.35 11.11 4.71
C SER A 118 -1.73 9.69 5.11
N VAL A 119 -1.16 8.72 4.41
CA VAL A 119 -1.44 7.29 4.60
C VAL A 119 -0.17 6.48 4.39
N LEU A 120 0.05 5.48 5.24
CA LEU A 120 1.03 4.42 5.03
C LEU A 120 0.28 3.15 4.59
N PHE A 121 0.55 2.70 3.37
CA PHE A 121 0.12 1.40 2.85
C PHE A 121 1.06 0.33 3.39
N ALA A 122 0.49 -0.76 3.89
CA ALA A 122 1.22 -1.97 4.24
C ALA A 122 0.59 -3.14 3.48
N TRP A 123 1.39 -3.78 2.65
CA TRP A 123 0.96 -5.01 1.98
C TRP A 123 1.51 -6.20 2.73
N SER A 124 0.61 -7.01 3.27
CA SER A 124 0.96 -8.34 3.76
C SER A 124 0.87 -9.36 2.64
N THR A 125 1.47 -10.50 2.85
CA THR A 125 1.34 -11.65 1.96
C THR A 125 0.97 -12.89 2.75
N THR A 126 0.13 -13.75 2.14
CA THR A 126 -0.15 -15.10 2.60
C THR A 126 0.51 -16.06 1.59
N PRO A 127 1.76 -16.51 1.82
CA PRO A 127 2.56 -17.25 0.84
C PRO A 127 1.87 -18.52 0.34
N TYR A 128 1.16 -19.23 1.21
CA TYR A 128 0.44 -20.46 0.88
C TYR A 128 -0.51 -20.30 -0.31
N ARG A 129 -1.11 -19.11 -0.54
CA ARG A 129 -1.95 -18.83 -1.72
C ARG A 129 -1.20 -19.01 -3.05
N SER A 130 0.13 -18.98 -3.06
CA SER A 130 0.99 -19.20 -4.23
C SER A 130 1.78 -20.51 -4.16
N GLU A 131 2.17 -20.95 -2.97
CA GLU A 131 3.05 -22.11 -2.73
C GLU A 131 2.42 -23.42 -3.21
N TRP A 132 1.12 -23.63 -2.97
CA TRP A 132 0.42 -24.82 -3.44
C TRP A 132 0.53 -25.03 -4.98
N LYS A 133 0.77 -23.92 -5.71
CA LYS A 133 0.88 -23.92 -7.17
C LYS A 133 2.32 -23.89 -7.68
N TYR A 134 3.20 -23.21 -6.97
CA TYR A 134 4.53 -22.87 -7.45
C TYR A 134 5.66 -23.35 -6.56
N ASP A 135 5.34 -23.98 -5.42
CA ASP A 135 6.32 -24.49 -4.46
C ASP A 135 7.34 -23.40 -4.13
N ILE A 136 8.61 -23.73 -3.95
CA ILE A 136 9.68 -22.80 -3.61
C ILE A 136 9.78 -21.58 -4.54
N SER A 137 9.35 -21.71 -5.79
CA SER A 137 9.36 -20.59 -6.74
C SER A 137 8.29 -19.51 -6.44
N ALA A 138 7.36 -19.78 -5.52
CA ALA A 138 6.34 -18.84 -5.10
C ALA A 138 6.95 -17.57 -4.51
N HIS A 139 7.97 -17.69 -3.66
CA HIS A 139 8.62 -16.57 -2.98
C HIS A 139 9.15 -15.52 -3.96
N LYS A 140 9.82 -15.97 -5.04
CA LYS A 140 10.28 -15.06 -6.10
C LYS A 140 9.11 -14.35 -6.80
N LYS A 141 8.01 -15.07 -7.05
CA LYS A 141 6.83 -14.52 -7.72
C LYS A 141 6.14 -13.47 -6.85
N ILE A 142 6.00 -13.74 -5.56
CA ILE A 142 5.43 -12.81 -4.60
C ILE A 142 6.21 -11.47 -4.57
N LEU A 143 7.55 -11.55 -4.54
CA LEU A 143 8.40 -10.35 -4.58
C LEU A 143 8.27 -9.56 -5.89
N ILE A 144 8.14 -10.24 -7.02
CA ILE A 144 7.91 -9.60 -8.32
C ILE A 144 6.52 -8.93 -8.34
N ASP A 145 5.50 -9.65 -7.89
CA ASP A 145 4.11 -9.19 -7.92
C ASP A 145 3.91 -7.96 -7.01
N VAL A 146 4.50 -7.92 -5.81
CA VAL A 146 4.38 -6.75 -4.92
C VAL A 146 5.07 -5.50 -5.50
N GLY A 147 6.11 -5.69 -6.30
CA GLY A 147 6.74 -4.60 -7.05
C GLY A 147 5.77 -3.96 -8.06
N HIS A 148 4.93 -4.75 -8.73
CA HIS A 148 3.88 -4.24 -9.62
C HIS A 148 2.83 -3.43 -8.85
N VAL A 149 2.39 -3.92 -7.69
CA VAL A 149 1.45 -3.22 -6.80
C VAL A 149 2.00 -1.85 -6.41
N CYS A 150 3.24 -1.81 -5.95
CA CYS A 150 3.89 -0.56 -5.53
C CYS A 150 4.14 0.39 -6.69
N GLN A 151 4.49 -0.11 -7.89
CA GLN A 151 4.65 0.74 -9.06
C GLN A 151 3.32 1.39 -9.47
N ASN A 152 2.20 0.65 -9.38
CA ASN A 152 0.89 1.25 -9.61
C ASN A 152 0.56 2.34 -8.57
N LEU A 153 0.95 2.15 -7.29
CA LEU A 153 0.80 3.21 -6.29
C LEU A 153 1.55 4.48 -6.69
N TYR A 154 2.79 4.35 -7.16
CA TYR A 154 3.59 5.47 -7.62
C TYR A 154 2.93 6.24 -8.76
N LEU A 155 2.51 5.53 -9.81
CA LEU A 155 1.91 6.15 -10.99
C LEU A 155 0.55 6.76 -10.71
N ALA A 156 -0.28 6.06 -9.91
CA ALA A 156 -1.58 6.57 -9.50
C ALA A 156 -1.45 7.81 -8.59
N SER A 157 -0.49 7.82 -7.67
CA SER A 157 -0.21 9.00 -6.84
C SER A 157 0.23 10.18 -7.70
N GLU A 158 1.12 9.97 -8.66
CA GLU A 158 1.57 11.02 -9.58
C GLU A 158 0.39 11.61 -10.35
N SER A 159 -0.50 10.76 -10.88
CA SER A 159 -1.64 11.21 -11.72
C SER A 159 -2.66 12.09 -10.98
N ILE A 160 -2.64 12.14 -9.66
CA ILE A 160 -3.53 12.96 -8.83
C ILE A 160 -2.80 14.08 -8.09
N GLY A 161 -1.54 14.38 -8.47
CA GLY A 161 -0.72 15.40 -7.82
C GLY A 161 -0.26 15.03 -6.40
N ALA A 162 -0.38 13.77 -6.02
CA ALA A 162 0.19 13.22 -4.79
C ALA A 162 1.58 12.63 -5.06
N GLY A 163 2.31 12.32 -3.99
CA GLY A 163 3.60 11.65 -4.08
C GLY A 163 3.63 10.40 -3.24
N ALA A 164 4.36 9.38 -3.72
CA ALA A 164 4.57 8.14 -3.01
C ALA A 164 6.05 7.89 -2.73
N CYS A 165 6.33 7.11 -1.68
CA CYS A 165 7.65 6.54 -1.42
C CYS A 165 7.52 5.13 -0.87
N ALA A 166 8.08 4.17 -1.60
CA ALA A 166 8.20 2.79 -1.14
C ALA A 166 9.24 2.68 -0.02
N ILE A 167 8.99 1.78 0.94
CA ILE A 167 9.84 1.52 2.09
C ILE A 167 10.06 0.00 2.18
N GLY A 168 11.29 -0.43 1.88
CA GLY A 168 11.69 -1.84 1.95
C GLY A 168 12.53 -2.18 3.19
N ILE A 169 12.93 -1.17 3.97
CA ILE A 169 13.65 -1.35 5.24
C ILE A 169 12.74 -0.88 6.37
N TYR A 170 12.26 -1.81 7.17
CA TYR A 170 11.33 -1.56 8.28
C TYR A 170 11.42 -2.69 9.30
N ASP A 171 10.89 -2.47 10.50
CA ASP A 171 10.75 -3.49 11.52
C ASP A 171 9.52 -4.35 11.22
N GLN A 172 9.74 -5.47 10.53
CA GLN A 172 8.67 -6.39 10.15
C GLN A 172 7.95 -6.97 11.37
N LYS A 173 8.69 -7.36 12.40
CA LYS A 173 8.07 -7.94 13.60
C LYS A 173 7.14 -6.95 14.27
N LEU A 174 7.56 -5.71 14.42
CA LEU A 174 6.75 -4.67 15.05
C LEU A 174 5.46 -4.38 14.26
N ILE A 175 5.55 -4.28 12.92
CA ILE A 175 4.35 -4.00 12.12
C ILE A 175 3.42 -5.21 12.08
N ASP A 176 3.92 -6.43 12.03
CA ASP A 176 3.11 -7.65 12.09
C ASP A 176 2.37 -7.73 13.44
N GLU A 177 3.04 -7.46 14.56
CA GLU A 177 2.43 -7.37 15.89
C GLU A 177 1.32 -6.31 15.95
N ILE A 178 1.56 -5.11 15.41
CA ILE A 178 0.57 -4.02 15.39
C ILE A 178 -0.65 -4.40 14.56
N LEU A 179 -0.46 -5.07 13.43
CA LEU A 179 -1.55 -5.51 12.56
C LEU A 179 -2.22 -6.81 13.02
N ALA A 180 -1.75 -7.39 14.12
CA ALA A 180 -2.19 -8.70 14.66
C ALA A 180 -2.00 -9.85 13.65
N LEU A 181 -0.90 -9.80 12.88
CA LEU A 181 -0.45 -10.88 12.02
C LEU A 181 0.48 -11.82 12.80
N ASP A 182 0.52 -13.10 12.39
CA ASP A 182 1.35 -14.11 13.06
C ASP A 182 2.83 -14.05 12.67
N GLY A 183 3.13 -13.37 11.56
CA GLY A 183 4.49 -13.22 11.05
C GLY A 183 5.05 -14.47 10.34
N ASP A 184 4.24 -15.50 10.13
CA ASP A 184 4.58 -16.79 9.52
C ASP A 184 3.62 -17.12 8.37
N GLU A 185 2.33 -17.33 8.65
CA GLU A 185 1.32 -17.58 7.62
C GLU A 185 0.89 -16.30 6.89
N GLU A 186 0.85 -15.17 7.61
CA GLU A 186 0.66 -13.85 7.03
C GLU A 186 1.65 -12.85 7.66
N PHE A 187 2.36 -12.10 6.83
CA PHE A 187 3.32 -11.08 7.26
C PHE A 187 3.40 -9.94 6.27
N VAL A 188 3.78 -8.75 6.74
CA VAL A 188 4.01 -7.58 5.89
C VAL A 188 5.25 -7.79 5.03
N ILE A 189 5.16 -7.48 3.74
CA ILE A 189 6.25 -7.67 2.78
C ILE A 189 6.74 -6.36 2.16
N TYR A 190 5.91 -5.31 2.15
CA TYR A 190 6.29 -4.02 1.57
C TYR A 190 5.44 -2.89 2.13
N LEU A 191 6.02 -1.69 2.20
CA LEU A 191 5.33 -0.48 2.64
C LEU A 191 5.39 0.60 1.57
N GLY A 192 4.39 1.50 1.58
CA GLY A 192 4.35 2.68 0.73
C GLY A 192 3.72 3.88 1.44
N ALA A 193 4.48 4.94 1.64
CA ALA A 193 3.96 6.19 2.19
C ALA A 193 3.41 7.08 1.09
N VAL A 194 2.23 7.68 1.27
CA VAL A 194 1.57 8.57 0.29
C VAL A 194 1.05 9.81 0.97
N GLY A 195 1.22 10.96 0.33
CA GLY A 195 0.69 12.24 0.76
C GLY A 195 0.72 13.28 -0.36
N LYS A 196 0.13 14.46 -0.13
CA LYS A 196 0.23 15.56 -1.08
C LYS A 196 1.67 16.06 -1.17
N LYS A 197 2.12 16.35 -2.38
CA LYS A 197 3.47 16.88 -2.61
C LYS A 197 3.59 18.28 -1.99
N ARG A 198 4.76 18.57 -1.45
CA ARG A 198 5.15 19.94 -1.13
C ARG A 198 5.67 20.59 -2.42
N GLU A 199 5.08 21.71 -2.77
CA GLU A 199 5.58 22.57 -3.86
C GLU A 199 6.99 23.09 -3.59
#